data_26f9d2f478baff953624443faa573494
#
_entry.id   26f9d2f478baff953624443faa573494
#
_cell.length_a   1.000
_cell.length_b   1.000
_cell.length_c   1.000
_cell.angle_alpha   90.00
_cell.angle_beta   90.00
_cell.angle_gamma   90.00
#
_symmetry.space_group_name_H-M   'P 1'
#
loop_
_entity.id
_entity.type
_entity.pdbx_description
1 polymer ?
#
loop_
_entity_poly.entity_id
_entity_poly.type
_entity_poly.pdbx_seq_one_letter_code
_entity_poly.pdbx_strand_id
1 'polypeptide(L)'
;MKILWVAAYGGNYNSIGLSGTGGWIAPLETALTKQFPNLELGITFTHPTDYKCLEKGNISYFPILKKKYNNVTKLFKRILGIEQREEERIVKQMAIVAKNYKPDIIHIWGCENFYARIINYVDCPCVIHIQGLVSSCINVYCPPMVSIDDIAKSDGFINRRILFRGNLQRYRNFQQKVKSEKDIAKKCKYWIGRTEWDMQSVMSLNPKVMYCHCDELLREDFYSGKWKYHYDGKLTIQSNISANWYKGLDLILKTAKVLVDNNIKFQWNICGITANSEMVKMFENTIGIKSREVNVNYLGSHPAAYIKERLLSCDAYVHPSHIENSSNAIGEAMLLGVPVIAEFVGGNPTMLKNNSGIIVQPYDPYCLAYQITSITDKKKAEEISNNARLLARSRHNKENVVNDLVCAYKKILINEKSDNQ
;
A
#
# COMPACT_ATOMS: atom_id res chain seq x y z
N MET A 1 -6.83 -19.10 -21.44
CA MET A 1 -5.74 -18.22 -20.96
C MET A 1 -5.34 -18.69 -19.60
N LYS A 2 -4.06 -18.93 -19.42
CA LYS A 2 -3.48 -19.52 -18.21
C LYS A 2 -2.52 -18.53 -17.55
N ILE A 3 -2.83 -18.06 -16.37
CA ILE A 3 -2.11 -16.99 -15.67
C ILE A 3 -1.47 -17.53 -14.41
N LEU A 4 -0.22 -17.14 -14.13
CA LEU A 4 0.42 -17.42 -12.86
C LEU A 4 0.62 -16.11 -12.08
N TRP A 5 -0.04 -15.97 -10.94
CA TRP A 5 0.21 -14.89 -9.99
C TRP A 5 1.40 -15.24 -9.10
N VAL A 6 2.34 -14.31 -8.98
CA VAL A 6 3.46 -14.34 -8.04
C VAL A 6 3.19 -13.28 -6.98
N ALA A 7 2.87 -13.70 -5.77
CA ALA A 7 2.35 -12.83 -4.72
C ALA A 7 3.00 -13.08 -3.36
N ALA A 8 2.84 -12.14 -2.45
CA ALA A 8 3.29 -12.29 -1.06
C ALA A 8 2.40 -13.28 -0.27
N TYR A 9 1.14 -13.42 -0.69
CA TYR A 9 0.10 -14.20 0.01
C TYR A 9 -0.73 -15.00 -0.98
N GLY A 10 -1.29 -16.12 -0.50
CA GLY A 10 -2.01 -17.08 -1.33
C GLY A 10 -3.49 -16.79 -1.57
N GLY A 11 -3.96 -15.54 -1.47
CA GLY A 11 -5.37 -15.24 -1.69
C GLY A 11 -6.29 -16.05 -0.76
N ASN A 12 -7.17 -16.87 -1.36
CA ASN A 12 -8.10 -17.75 -0.63
C ASN A 12 -7.51 -19.13 -0.27
N TYR A 13 -6.19 -19.33 -0.33
CA TYR A 13 -5.54 -20.62 -0.01
C TYR A 13 -5.88 -21.11 1.39
N ASN A 14 -5.78 -20.24 2.40
CA ASN A 14 -6.16 -20.52 3.77
C ASN A 14 -7.05 -19.40 4.28
N SER A 15 -8.32 -19.68 4.49
CA SER A 15 -9.29 -18.80 5.14
C SER A 15 -9.00 -18.58 6.65
N ILE A 16 -7.97 -19.26 7.21
CA ILE A 16 -7.68 -19.26 8.64
C ILE A 16 -6.40 -18.45 8.91
N GLY A 17 -6.55 -17.26 9.48
CA GLY A 17 -5.58 -16.72 10.42
C GLY A 17 -4.50 -15.77 9.92
N LEU A 18 -4.48 -15.32 8.68
CA LEU A 18 -3.62 -14.21 8.24
C LEU A 18 -4.45 -12.94 7.99
N SER A 19 -5.17 -12.52 9.01
CA SER A 19 -5.85 -11.23 9.03
C SER A 19 -4.81 -10.11 8.97
N GLY A 20 -4.86 -9.31 7.91
CA GLY A 20 -4.25 -7.99 7.91
C GLY A 20 -3.31 -7.62 6.77
N THR A 21 -2.80 -8.55 5.99
CA THR A 21 -1.86 -8.22 4.91
C THR A 21 -2.21 -9.02 3.64
N GLY A 22 -2.59 -8.35 2.58
CA GLY A 22 -3.00 -8.97 1.30
C GLY A 22 -4.51 -9.10 1.11
N GLY A 23 -5.31 -8.40 1.89
CA GLY A 23 -6.78 -8.46 1.84
C GLY A 23 -7.44 -8.07 0.51
N TRP A 24 -6.70 -7.56 -0.45
CA TRP A 24 -7.16 -7.22 -1.79
C TRP A 24 -6.94 -8.34 -2.83
N ILE A 25 -5.99 -9.27 -2.62
CA ILE A 25 -5.77 -10.40 -3.55
C ILE A 25 -6.97 -11.36 -3.53
N ALA A 26 -7.47 -11.71 -2.33
CA ALA A 26 -8.57 -12.65 -2.20
C ALA A 26 -9.89 -12.16 -2.83
N PRO A 27 -10.34 -10.90 -2.65
CA PRO A 27 -11.48 -10.36 -3.38
C PRO A 27 -11.28 -10.36 -4.90
N LEU A 28 -10.08 -10.03 -5.39
CA LEU A 28 -9.78 -10.01 -6.81
C LEU A 28 -9.76 -11.42 -7.42
N GLU A 29 -9.17 -12.40 -6.73
CA GLU A 29 -9.21 -13.82 -7.09
C GLU A 29 -10.66 -14.28 -7.26
N THR A 30 -11.50 -14.02 -6.27
CA THR A 30 -12.93 -14.40 -6.28
C THR A 30 -13.67 -13.72 -7.43
N ALA A 31 -13.46 -12.43 -7.64
CA ALA A 31 -14.13 -11.68 -8.71
C ALA A 31 -13.68 -12.15 -10.10
N LEU A 32 -12.36 -12.35 -10.29
CA LEU A 32 -11.78 -12.80 -11.57
C LEU A 32 -12.30 -14.18 -11.97
N THR A 33 -12.26 -15.15 -11.07
CA THR A 33 -12.68 -16.53 -11.37
C THR A 33 -14.18 -16.67 -11.55
N LYS A 34 -14.97 -15.85 -10.88
CA LYS A 34 -16.42 -15.77 -11.07
C LYS A 34 -16.78 -15.19 -12.45
N GLN A 35 -16.10 -14.11 -12.85
CA GLN A 35 -16.41 -13.41 -14.11
C GLN A 35 -15.82 -14.10 -15.34
N PHE A 36 -14.68 -14.77 -15.19
CA PHE A 36 -13.97 -15.50 -16.23
C PHE A 36 -13.73 -16.97 -15.85
N PRO A 37 -14.77 -17.82 -15.83
CA PRO A 37 -14.68 -19.20 -15.34
C PRO A 37 -13.75 -20.09 -16.19
N ASN A 38 -13.48 -19.72 -17.43
CA ASN A 38 -12.58 -20.44 -18.33
C ASN A 38 -11.11 -19.98 -18.23
N LEU A 39 -10.79 -19.05 -17.33
CA LEU A 39 -9.42 -18.63 -17.05
C LEU A 39 -8.81 -19.58 -16.04
N GLU A 40 -7.65 -20.16 -16.37
CA GLU A 40 -6.87 -20.97 -15.42
C GLU A 40 -5.94 -20.05 -14.62
N LEU A 41 -6.07 -20.08 -13.28
CA LEU A 41 -5.29 -19.24 -12.38
C LEU A 41 -4.37 -20.09 -11.51
N GLY A 42 -3.06 -19.93 -11.64
CA GLY A 42 -2.07 -20.38 -10.68
C GLY A 42 -1.70 -19.26 -9.72
N ILE A 43 -1.49 -19.56 -8.45
CA ILE A 43 -0.99 -18.59 -7.47
C ILE A 43 0.19 -19.21 -6.74
N THR A 44 1.40 -18.64 -6.93
CA THR A 44 2.60 -19.03 -6.16
C THR A 44 2.95 -17.94 -5.14
N PHE A 45 3.23 -18.36 -3.92
CA PHE A 45 3.45 -17.47 -2.78
C PHE A 45 4.30 -18.16 -1.71
N THR A 46 4.81 -17.40 -0.74
CA THR A 46 5.54 -17.98 0.39
C THR A 46 4.61 -18.34 1.54
N HIS A 47 4.80 -19.54 2.13
CA HIS A 47 4.04 -19.98 3.30
C HIS A 47 4.99 -20.42 4.42
N PRO A 48 4.68 -20.18 5.71
CA PRO A 48 5.62 -20.48 6.81
C PRO A 48 5.73 -21.97 7.16
N THR A 49 4.71 -22.76 6.89
CA THR A 49 4.61 -24.17 7.32
C THR A 49 4.14 -25.10 6.22
N ASP A 50 3.41 -24.59 5.21
CA ASP A 50 2.79 -25.42 4.19
C ASP A 50 3.54 -25.33 2.85
N TYR A 51 3.56 -26.42 2.12
CA TYR A 51 4.12 -26.55 0.79
C TYR A 51 3.26 -27.45 -0.11
N LYS A 52 2.06 -27.86 0.35
CA LYS A 52 1.16 -28.74 -0.43
C LYS A 52 0.42 -27.92 -1.48
N CYS A 53 0.56 -28.33 -2.72
CA CYS A 53 -0.27 -27.78 -3.79
C CYS A 53 -1.73 -28.11 -3.56
N LEU A 54 -2.60 -27.18 -3.88
CA LEU A 54 -4.05 -27.32 -3.72
C LEU A 54 -4.73 -26.85 -5.00
N GLU A 55 -5.70 -27.62 -5.48
CA GLU A 55 -6.54 -27.25 -6.60
C GLU A 55 -7.98 -26.99 -6.11
N LYS A 56 -8.57 -25.91 -6.56
CA LYS A 56 -9.96 -25.52 -6.29
C LYS A 56 -10.61 -25.04 -7.60
N GLY A 57 -11.31 -25.91 -8.28
CA GLY A 57 -11.88 -25.59 -9.59
C GLY A 57 -10.78 -25.27 -10.61
N ASN A 58 -10.82 -24.07 -11.16
CA ASN A 58 -9.83 -23.56 -12.12
C ASN A 58 -8.63 -22.83 -11.47
N ILE A 59 -8.48 -22.92 -10.14
CA ILE A 59 -7.40 -22.28 -9.37
C ILE A 59 -6.44 -23.34 -8.83
N SER A 60 -5.13 -23.14 -9.09
CA SER A 60 -4.06 -23.97 -8.54
C SER A 60 -3.16 -23.13 -7.64
N TYR A 61 -2.95 -23.58 -6.39
CA TYR A 61 -2.11 -22.91 -5.42
C TYR A 61 -0.79 -23.64 -5.24
N PHE A 62 0.31 -22.88 -5.26
CA PHE A 62 1.67 -23.37 -5.18
C PHE A 62 2.42 -22.68 -4.03
N PRO A 63 2.20 -23.07 -2.76
CA PRO A 63 2.91 -22.51 -1.62
C PRO A 63 4.38 -22.95 -1.62
N ILE A 64 5.28 -21.98 -1.40
CA ILE A 64 6.71 -22.21 -1.25
C ILE A 64 7.10 -22.02 0.21
N LEU A 65 7.70 -23.03 0.81
CA LEU A 65 8.07 -23.01 2.22
C LEU A 65 9.11 -21.93 2.50
N LYS A 66 8.75 -20.95 3.33
CA LYS A 66 9.63 -19.95 3.92
C LYS A 66 9.47 -19.96 5.43
N LYS A 67 10.32 -20.71 6.13
CA LYS A 67 10.27 -20.86 7.59
C LYS A 67 10.37 -19.51 8.30
N LYS A 68 9.55 -19.34 9.33
CA LYS A 68 9.73 -18.23 10.28
C LYS A 68 10.84 -18.60 11.27
N TYR A 69 11.78 -17.68 11.46
CA TYR A 69 12.88 -17.86 12.42
C TYR A 69 12.72 -16.86 13.56
N ASN A 70 13.21 -17.26 14.75
CA ASN A 70 13.32 -16.34 15.86
C ASN A 70 14.37 -15.25 15.57
N ASN A 71 14.42 -14.27 16.43
CA ASN A 71 15.22 -13.07 16.22
C ASN A 71 16.73 -13.33 16.17
N VAL A 72 17.23 -14.28 16.97
CA VAL A 72 18.65 -14.63 17.03
C VAL A 72 19.07 -15.36 15.74
N THR A 73 18.30 -16.35 15.32
CA THR A 73 18.56 -17.09 14.08
C THR A 73 18.52 -16.19 12.85
N LYS A 74 17.60 -15.20 12.80
CA LYS A 74 17.56 -14.20 11.72
C LYS A 74 18.85 -13.38 11.66
N LEU A 75 19.41 -12.99 12.81
CA LEU A 75 20.66 -12.25 12.85
C LEU A 75 21.82 -13.05 12.27
N PHE A 76 22.00 -14.30 12.73
CA PHE A 76 23.05 -15.18 12.20
C PHE A 76 22.91 -15.41 10.70
N LYS A 77 21.70 -15.67 10.22
CA LYS A 77 21.44 -15.85 8.78
C LYS A 77 21.79 -14.61 7.96
N ARG A 78 21.54 -13.42 8.49
CA ARG A 78 21.89 -12.16 7.81
C ARG A 78 23.39 -11.95 7.74
N ILE A 79 24.10 -12.14 8.87
CA ILE A 79 25.57 -11.99 8.93
C ILE A 79 26.25 -12.95 7.97
N LEU A 80 25.75 -14.18 7.84
CA LEU A 80 26.30 -15.23 6.97
C LEU A 80 25.80 -15.14 5.51
N GLY A 81 24.98 -14.13 5.16
CA GLY A 81 24.39 -14.01 3.82
C GLY A 81 23.38 -15.12 3.45
N ILE A 82 22.94 -15.91 4.44
CA ILE A 82 22.01 -17.04 4.23
C ILE A 82 20.61 -16.53 3.85
N GLU A 83 20.20 -15.35 4.34
CA GLU A 83 18.90 -14.77 4.03
C GLU A 83 18.75 -14.51 2.51
N GLN A 84 19.77 -13.95 1.87
CA GLN A 84 19.79 -13.71 0.43
C GLN A 84 19.79 -15.00 -0.38
N ARG A 85 20.55 -16.03 0.07
CA ARG A 85 20.55 -17.36 -0.57
C ARG A 85 19.18 -18.05 -0.45
N GLU A 86 18.50 -17.87 0.68
CA GLU A 86 17.15 -18.42 0.89
C GLU A 86 16.12 -17.74 -0.02
N GLU A 87 16.18 -16.43 -0.15
CA GLU A 87 15.34 -15.70 -1.10
C GLU A 87 15.56 -16.16 -2.54
N GLU A 88 16.83 -16.32 -2.93
CA GLU A 88 17.20 -16.80 -4.26
C GLU A 88 16.69 -18.23 -4.52
N ARG A 89 16.80 -19.11 -3.52
CA ARG A 89 16.21 -20.47 -3.60
C ARG A 89 14.71 -20.42 -3.81
N ILE A 90 14.00 -19.53 -3.09
CA ILE A 90 12.55 -19.38 -3.22
C ILE A 90 12.18 -18.90 -4.62
N VAL A 91 12.88 -17.89 -5.15
CA VAL A 91 12.66 -17.38 -6.50
C VAL A 91 12.85 -18.48 -7.55
N LYS A 92 13.92 -19.29 -7.42
CA LYS A 92 14.15 -20.44 -8.32
C LYS A 92 13.05 -21.51 -8.21
N GLN A 93 12.51 -21.74 -7.01
CA GLN A 93 11.38 -22.66 -6.84
C GLN A 93 10.10 -22.11 -7.50
N MET A 94 9.85 -20.80 -7.39
CA MET A 94 8.72 -20.15 -8.11
C MET A 94 8.90 -20.26 -9.64
N ALA A 95 10.14 -20.15 -10.13
CA ALA A 95 10.43 -20.35 -11.57
C ALA A 95 10.21 -21.82 -12.00
N ILE A 96 10.52 -22.81 -11.16
CA ILE A 96 10.18 -24.22 -11.43
C ILE A 96 8.67 -24.42 -11.48
N VAL A 97 7.90 -23.77 -10.58
CA VAL A 97 6.45 -23.77 -10.64
C VAL A 97 5.97 -23.18 -12.00
N ALA A 98 6.51 -22.05 -12.41
CA ALA A 98 6.17 -21.43 -13.69
C ALA A 98 6.48 -22.37 -14.87
N LYS A 99 7.65 -23.02 -14.90
CA LYS A 99 8.03 -23.98 -15.93
C LYS A 99 7.08 -25.18 -16.01
N ASN A 100 6.64 -25.70 -14.86
CA ASN A 100 5.72 -26.86 -14.79
C ASN A 100 4.28 -26.47 -15.11
N TYR A 101 3.82 -25.32 -14.60
CA TYR A 101 2.48 -24.80 -14.81
C TYR A 101 2.26 -24.31 -16.25
N LYS A 102 3.31 -23.84 -16.94
CA LYS A 102 3.29 -23.31 -18.33
C LYS A 102 2.23 -22.22 -18.53
N PRO A 103 2.33 -21.11 -17.80
CA PRO A 103 1.37 -20.01 -17.96
C PRO A 103 1.61 -19.25 -19.28
N ASP A 104 0.56 -18.62 -19.81
CA ASP A 104 0.65 -17.66 -20.92
C ASP A 104 1.29 -16.34 -20.45
N ILE A 105 1.04 -15.94 -19.18
CA ILE A 105 1.57 -14.73 -18.55
C ILE A 105 1.88 -14.99 -17.07
N ILE A 106 2.97 -14.40 -16.59
CA ILE A 106 3.28 -14.33 -15.16
C ILE A 106 2.94 -12.93 -14.67
N HIS A 107 2.01 -12.82 -13.73
CA HIS A 107 1.63 -11.56 -13.09
C HIS A 107 2.29 -11.44 -11.73
N ILE A 108 3.15 -10.45 -11.54
CA ILE A 108 3.94 -10.21 -10.34
C ILE A 108 3.31 -9.06 -9.55
N TRP A 109 2.91 -9.32 -8.32
CA TRP A 109 2.28 -8.35 -7.44
C TRP A 109 3.32 -7.54 -6.66
N GLY A 110 3.78 -6.42 -7.26
CA GLY A 110 4.79 -5.51 -6.72
C GLY A 110 6.22 -5.90 -7.07
N CYS A 111 7.06 -4.89 -7.26
CA CYS A 111 8.50 -5.04 -7.51
C CYS A 111 9.36 -4.76 -6.27
N GLU A 112 8.75 -4.33 -5.17
CA GLU A 112 9.43 -4.03 -3.91
C GLU A 112 9.86 -5.26 -3.11
N ASN A 113 9.46 -6.45 -3.56
CA ASN A 113 9.76 -7.72 -2.92
C ASN A 113 10.71 -8.57 -3.78
N PHE A 114 11.44 -9.47 -3.12
CA PHE A 114 12.47 -10.32 -3.74
C PHE A 114 11.93 -11.26 -4.82
N TYR A 115 10.67 -11.67 -4.75
CA TYR A 115 10.08 -12.61 -5.71
C TYR A 115 9.89 -12.00 -7.11
N ALA A 116 9.90 -10.68 -7.25
CA ALA A 116 9.91 -10.05 -8.56
C ALA A 116 11.15 -10.40 -9.38
N ARG A 117 12.23 -10.88 -8.74
CA ARG A 117 13.42 -11.41 -9.42
C ARG A 117 13.16 -12.67 -10.26
N ILE A 118 11.95 -13.27 -10.19
CA ILE A 118 11.54 -14.40 -11.05
C ILE A 118 11.72 -14.09 -12.53
N ILE A 119 11.56 -12.82 -12.92
CA ILE A 119 11.77 -12.36 -14.31
C ILE A 119 13.16 -12.75 -14.89
N ASN A 120 14.15 -13.02 -14.04
CA ASN A 120 15.47 -13.45 -14.48
C ASN A 120 15.58 -14.97 -14.78
N TYR A 121 14.52 -15.75 -14.54
CA TYR A 121 14.53 -17.21 -14.56
C TYR A 121 13.42 -17.82 -15.42
N VAL A 122 12.66 -17.00 -16.13
CA VAL A 122 11.52 -17.42 -16.94
C VAL A 122 11.55 -16.72 -18.32
N ASP A 123 11.10 -17.43 -19.34
CA ASP A 123 10.99 -16.90 -20.72
C ASP A 123 9.55 -16.43 -21.04
N CYS A 124 8.60 -16.72 -20.17
CA CYS A 124 7.20 -16.32 -20.31
C CYS A 124 7.05 -14.80 -20.06
N PRO A 125 6.17 -14.10 -20.80
CA PRO A 125 5.88 -12.69 -20.55
C PRO A 125 5.54 -12.42 -19.09
N CYS A 126 6.24 -11.45 -18.49
CA CYS A 126 6.01 -11.03 -17.12
C CYS A 126 5.41 -9.64 -17.08
N VAL A 127 4.34 -9.45 -16.32
CA VAL A 127 3.77 -8.14 -16.02
C VAL A 127 3.89 -7.84 -14.53
N ILE A 128 4.40 -6.66 -14.19
CA ILE A 128 4.47 -6.18 -12.80
C ILE A 128 3.28 -5.27 -12.54
N HIS A 129 2.49 -5.62 -11.51
CA HIS A 129 1.41 -4.75 -11.03
C HIS A 129 1.91 -3.96 -9.83
N ILE A 130 2.03 -2.66 -10.00
CA ILE A 130 2.65 -1.75 -9.03
C ILE A 130 1.82 -1.73 -7.74
N GLN A 131 2.46 -2.05 -6.60
CA GLN A 131 1.88 -1.89 -5.27
C GLN A 131 2.46 -0.64 -4.59
N GLY A 132 3.73 -0.38 -4.78
CA GLY A 132 4.47 0.78 -4.37
C GLY A 132 5.78 0.87 -5.14
N LEU A 133 6.38 2.06 -5.17
CA LEU A 133 7.68 2.31 -5.82
C LEU A 133 8.67 2.75 -4.75
N VAL A 134 9.54 1.83 -4.33
CA VAL A 134 10.52 2.10 -3.27
C VAL A 134 11.58 3.11 -3.72
N SER A 135 11.86 3.22 -5.03
CA SER A 135 12.74 4.24 -5.62
C SER A 135 12.22 5.66 -5.42
N SER A 136 10.93 5.85 -5.31
CA SER A 136 10.32 7.14 -4.98
C SER A 136 10.20 7.34 -3.46
N CYS A 137 9.83 6.27 -2.74
CA CYS A 137 9.68 6.34 -1.28
C CYS A 137 10.98 6.66 -0.55
N ILE A 138 12.16 6.28 -1.09
CA ILE A 138 13.45 6.56 -0.45
C ILE A 138 13.72 8.06 -0.32
N ASN A 139 13.22 8.87 -1.25
CA ASN A 139 13.45 10.32 -1.28
C ASN A 139 12.77 11.05 -0.11
N VAL A 140 11.73 10.44 0.46
CA VAL A 140 10.96 10.96 1.61
C VAL A 140 10.95 9.99 2.79
N TYR A 141 11.90 9.05 2.82
CA TYR A 141 12.02 8.07 3.91
C TYR A 141 12.13 8.75 5.28
N CYS A 142 12.91 9.83 5.33
CA CYS A 142 12.97 10.72 6.48
C CYS A 142 12.07 11.94 6.18
N PRO A 143 11.07 12.23 7.03
CA PRO A 143 10.28 13.46 6.90
C PRO A 143 11.14 14.73 7.03
N PRO A 144 10.67 15.88 6.58
CA PRO A 144 11.37 17.15 6.78
C PRO A 144 11.73 17.38 8.25
N MET A 145 12.94 17.87 8.51
CA MET A 145 13.52 18.12 9.85
C MET A 145 13.85 16.85 10.67
N VAL A 146 13.71 15.66 10.10
CA VAL A 146 14.09 14.39 10.75
C VAL A 146 15.19 13.73 9.94
N SER A 147 16.35 13.55 10.53
CA SER A 147 17.46 12.83 9.90
C SER A 147 17.38 11.32 10.14
N ILE A 148 18.10 10.55 9.33
CA ILE A 148 18.24 9.10 9.58
C ILE A 148 18.94 8.83 10.92
N ASP A 149 19.77 9.76 11.41
CA ASP A 149 20.43 9.65 12.72
C ASP A 149 19.44 9.85 13.85
N ASP A 150 18.46 10.76 13.71
CA ASP A 150 17.39 10.93 14.70
C ASP A 150 16.52 9.68 14.79
N ILE A 151 16.17 9.11 13.65
CA ILE A 151 15.47 7.84 13.57
C ILE A 151 16.31 6.72 14.20
N ALA A 152 17.62 6.67 13.93
CA ALA A 152 18.49 5.65 14.48
C ALA A 152 18.72 5.80 16.00
N LYS A 153 18.69 7.02 16.53
CA LYS A 153 18.79 7.28 17.98
C LYS A 153 17.56 6.75 18.75
N SER A 154 16.41 6.62 18.10
CA SER A 154 15.21 6.05 18.72
C SER A 154 15.35 4.54 19.01
N ASP A 155 16.29 3.86 18.35
CA ASP A 155 16.58 2.45 18.62
C ASP A 155 17.19 2.27 20.02
N GLY A 156 16.70 1.30 20.78
CA GLY A 156 17.36 0.87 22.02
C GLY A 156 18.79 0.36 21.75
N PHE A 157 19.68 0.56 22.71
CA PHE A 157 21.11 0.20 22.61
C PHE A 157 21.35 -1.24 22.12
N ILE A 158 20.56 -2.19 22.61
CA ILE A 158 20.65 -3.62 22.23
C ILE A 158 20.32 -3.80 20.75
N ASN A 159 19.23 -3.19 20.25
CA ASN A 159 18.83 -3.29 18.84
C ASN A 159 19.85 -2.65 17.91
N ARG A 160 20.41 -1.51 18.32
CA ARG A 160 21.35 -0.73 17.51
C ARG A 160 22.73 -1.37 17.42
N ARG A 161 23.33 -1.80 18.56
CA ARG A 161 24.72 -2.26 18.62
C ARG A 161 24.90 -3.77 18.62
N ILE A 162 24.00 -4.51 19.24
CA ILE A 162 24.17 -5.96 19.40
C ILE A 162 23.43 -6.73 18.29
N LEU A 163 22.21 -6.32 17.94
CA LEU A 163 21.37 -7.08 17.02
C LEU A 163 21.41 -6.60 15.57
N PHE A 164 22.10 -5.50 15.26
CA PHE A 164 22.13 -4.88 13.92
C PHE A 164 20.75 -4.80 13.26
N ARG A 165 19.70 -4.50 14.07
CA ARG A 165 18.29 -4.48 13.66
C ARG A 165 17.68 -3.10 13.67
N GLY A 166 18.47 -2.10 14.00
CA GLY A 166 18.01 -0.73 14.13
C GLY A 166 17.48 -0.15 12.82
N ASN A 167 16.90 1.02 12.95
CA ASN A 167 16.34 1.78 11.84
C ASN A 167 17.36 2.09 10.74
N LEU A 168 18.63 2.29 11.09
CA LEU A 168 19.71 2.45 10.13
C LEU A 168 19.87 1.21 9.23
N GLN A 169 19.76 0.01 9.78
CA GLN A 169 19.81 -1.21 8.99
C GLN A 169 18.57 -1.37 8.11
N ARG A 170 17.39 -0.98 8.62
CA ARG A 170 16.15 -0.94 7.80
C ARG A 170 16.29 0.00 6.62
N TYR A 171 16.88 1.20 6.84
CA TYR A 171 17.18 2.15 5.78
C TYR A 171 18.14 1.58 4.72
N ARG A 172 19.24 0.95 5.14
CA ARG A 172 20.17 0.28 4.22
C ARG A 172 19.50 -0.84 3.41
N ASN A 173 18.67 -1.64 4.05
CA ASN A 173 17.88 -2.67 3.35
C ASN A 173 16.89 -2.03 2.36
N PHE A 174 16.32 -0.87 2.70
CA PHE A 174 15.45 -0.13 1.81
C PHE A 174 16.21 0.38 0.57
N GLN A 175 17.44 0.89 0.74
CA GLN A 175 18.33 1.27 -0.36
C GLN A 175 18.66 0.08 -1.29
N GLN A 176 18.87 -1.11 -0.73
CA GLN A 176 19.07 -2.32 -1.53
C GLN A 176 17.84 -2.71 -2.35
N LYS A 177 16.65 -2.54 -1.77
CA LYS A 177 15.39 -2.74 -2.50
C LYS A 177 15.24 -1.76 -3.66
N VAL A 178 15.61 -0.49 -3.47
CA VAL A 178 15.62 0.52 -4.55
C VAL A 178 16.51 0.08 -5.71
N LYS A 179 17.71 -0.41 -5.42
CA LYS A 179 18.61 -0.94 -6.46
C LYS A 179 17.97 -2.11 -7.21
N SER A 180 17.41 -3.07 -6.48
CA SER A 180 16.71 -4.23 -7.07
C SER A 180 15.52 -3.81 -7.93
N GLU A 181 14.70 -2.85 -7.48
CA GLU A 181 13.57 -2.32 -8.23
C GLU A 181 14.00 -1.69 -9.55
N LYS A 182 15.06 -0.84 -9.52
CA LYS A 182 15.60 -0.22 -10.73
C LYS A 182 16.15 -1.26 -11.72
N ASP A 183 16.80 -2.32 -11.23
CA ASP A 183 17.31 -3.40 -12.09
C ASP A 183 16.17 -4.23 -12.70
N ILE A 184 15.10 -4.47 -11.97
CA ILE A 184 13.89 -5.14 -12.44
C ILE A 184 13.15 -4.26 -13.46
N ALA A 185 13.02 -2.95 -13.18
CA ALA A 185 12.33 -2.03 -14.06
C ALA A 185 12.96 -1.94 -15.45
N LYS A 186 14.29 -2.00 -15.54
CA LYS A 186 15.02 -2.03 -16.82
C LYS A 186 14.74 -3.27 -17.66
N LYS A 187 14.36 -4.37 -17.04
CA LYS A 187 14.15 -5.68 -17.69
C LYS A 187 12.69 -5.96 -18.01
N CYS A 188 11.77 -5.47 -17.19
CA CYS A 188 10.35 -5.74 -17.35
C CYS A 188 9.74 -4.79 -18.37
N LYS A 189 9.17 -5.34 -19.43
CA LYS A 189 8.50 -4.60 -20.50
C LYS A 189 7.07 -4.20 -20.14
N TYR A 190 6.36 -5.02 -19.37
CA TYR A 190 4.92 -4.88 -19.12
C TYR A 190 4.64 -4.47 -17.68
N TRP A 191 3.85 -3.41 -17.52
CA TRP A 191 3.49 -2.88 -16.22
C TRP A 191 2.00 -2.57 -16.14
N ILE A 192 1.43 -2.84 -14.99
CA ILE A 192 0.08 -2.42 -14.61
C ILE A 192 0.21 -1.48 -13.43
N GLY A 193 -0.45 -0.35 -13.48
CA GLY A 193 -0.50 0.61 -12.38
C GLY A 193 -1.86 1.29 -12.28
N ARG A 194 -1.98 2.26 -11.37
CA ARG A 194 -3.25 2.79 -10.89
C ARG A 194 -3.35 4.30 -10.96
N THR A 195 -2.23 4.98 -11.17
CA THR A 195 -2.15 6.44 -11.08
C THR A 195 -1.25 7.00 -12.19
N GLU A 196 -1.46 8.27 -12.53
CA GLU A 196 -0.56 8.95 -13.46
C GLU A 196 0.87 9.04 -12.92
N TRP A 197 1.01 9.17 -11.60
CA TRP A 197 2.31 9.24 -10.95
C TRP A 197 3.11 7.94 -11.10
N ASP A 198 2.49 6.78 -10.90
CA ASP A 198 3.21 5.52 -11.04
C ASP A 198 3.54 5.21 -12.51
N MET A 199 2.67 5.58 -13.45
CA MET A 199 2.95 5.53 -14.88
C MET A 199 4.19 6.37 -15.24
N GLN A 200 4.21 7.63 -14.86
CA GLN A 200 5.32 8.55 -15.12
C GLN A 200 6.63 8.04 -14.48
N SER A 201 6.54 7.53 -13.26
CA SER A 201 7.70 6.98 -12.54
C SER A 201 8.31 5.77 -13.26
N VAL A 202 7.48 4.82 -13.69
CA VAL A 202 7.96 3.62 -14.38
C VAL A 202 8.48 3.94 -15.77
N MET A 203 7.80 4.81 -16.53
CA MET A 203 8.25 5.24 -17.85
C MET A 203 9.57 6.02 -17.78
N SER A 204 9.83 6.74 -16.68
CA SER A 204 11.12 7.40 -16.44
C SER A 204 12.24 6.40 -16.12
N LEU A 205 11.92 5.26 -15.50
CA LEU A 205 12.89 4.20 -15.22
C LEU A 205 13.19 3.35 -16.46
N ASN A 206 12.20 3.16 -17.34
CA ASN A 206 12.32 2.42 -18.58
C ASN A 206 11.35 2.99 -19.65
N PRO A 207 11.83 3.83 -20.59
CA PRO A 207 10.98 4.44 -21.62
C PRO A 207 10.32 3.43 -22.60
N LYS A 208 10.78 2.17 -22.62
CA LYS A 208 10.25 1.11 -23.51
C LYS A 208 9.09 0.33 -22.88
N VAL A 209 8.60 0.76 -21.73
CA VAL A 209 7.54 0.09 -20.99
C VAL A 209 6.20 0.20 -21.72
N MET A 210 5.49 -0.90 -21.83
CA MET A 210 4.07 -0.92 -22.10
C MET A 210 3.31 -0.87 -20.77
N TYR A 211 2.67 0.26 -20.49
CA TYR A 211 1.88 0.47 -19.28
C TYR A 211 0.38 0.27 -19.56
N CYS A 212 -0.29 -0.47 -18.68
CA CYS A 212 -1.73 -0.63 -18.66
C CYS A 212 -2.29 -0.07 -17.34
N HIS A 213 -3.36 0.69 -17.40
CA HIS A 213 -4.08 1.12 -16.20
C HIS A 213 -5.03 0.01 -15.73
N CYS A 214 -5.03 -0.27 -14.43
CA CYS A 214 -6.00 -1.15 -13.79
C CYS A 214 -6.12 -0.76 -12.31
N ASP A 215 -7.28 -0.29 -11.91
CA ASP A 215 -7.56 0.08 -10.53
C ASP A 215 -7.64 -1.13 -9.60
N GLU A 216 -7.76 -0.90 -8.30
CA GLU A 216 -7.81 -1.93 -7.28
C GLU A 216 -9.22 -2.21 -6.75
N LEU A 217 -9.46 -3.43 -6.33
CA LEU A 217 -10.59 -3.76 -5.45
C LEU A 217 -10.24 -3.45 -4.01
N LEU A 218 -11.20 -2.92 -3.29
CA LEU A 218 -11.09 -2.61 -1.87
C LEU A 218 -11.78 -3.67 -1.00
N ARG A 219 -11.65 -3.55 0.32
CA ARG A 219 -12.28 -4.47 1.26
C ARG A 219 -13.81 -4.35 1.19
N GLU A 220 -14.50 -5.47 1.26
CA GLU A 220 -15.96 -5.57 1.06
C GLU A 220 -16.77 -4.66 1.99
N ASP A 221 -16.31 -4.52 3.22
CA ASP A 221 -16.95 -3.70 4.25
C ASP A 221 -17.26 -2.28 3.79
N PHE A 222 -16.41 -1.68 2.95
CA PHE A 222 -16.50 -0.27 2.56
C PHE A 222 -17.41 0.00 1.37
N TYR A 223 -17.87 -1.03 0.65
CA TYR A 223 -18.86 -0.87 -0.42
C TYR A 223 -20.27 -0.58 0.09
N SER A 224 -20.53 -0.82 1.37
CA SER A 224 -21.81 -0.55 2.05
C SER A 224 -21.65 0.57 3.08
N GLY A 225 -22.70 1.35 3.27
CA GLY A 225 -22.72 2.53 4.11
C GLY A 225 -22.65 3.83 3.33
N LYS A 226 -23.00 4.91 3.99
CA LYS A 226 -22.95 6.26 3.45
C LYS A 226 -22.72 7.26 4.57
N TRP A 227 -21.66 8.03 4.46
CA TRP A 227 -21.38 9.15 5.34
C TRP A 227 -22.50 10.20 5.24
N LYS A 228 -22.77 10.87 6.36
CA LYS A 228 -23.71 11.98 6.47
C LYS A 228 -23.04 13.10 7.24
N TYR A 229 -23.30 14.33 6.85
CA TYR A 229 -22.86 15.49 7.61
C TYR A 229 -23.44 15.48 9.03
N HIS A 230 -22.60 15.69 10.04
CA HIS A 230 -22.99 15.61 11.46
C HIS A 230 -22.22 16.56 12.39
N TYR A 231 -21.48 17.54 11.84
CA TYR A 231 -20.72 18.50 12.66
C TYR A 231 -21.62 19.20 13.67
N ASP A 232 -21.24 19.15 14.95
CA ASP A 232 -21.99 19.64 16.11
C ASP A 232 -21.26 20.73 16.93
N GLY A 233 -20.19 21.31 16.35
CA GLY A 233 -19.35 22.32 17.00
C GLY A 233 -17.99 21.78 17.49
N LYS A 234 -17.73 20.48 17.36
CA LYS A 234 -16.43 19.86 17.63
C LYS A 234 -16.03 18.92 16.48
N LEU A 235 -14.93 19.25 15.78
CA LEU A 235 -14.43 18.42 14.68
C LEU A 235 -13.90 17.06 15.16
N THR A 236 -14.38 16.01 14.53
CA THR A 236 -13.83 14.65 14.66
C THR A 236 -13.03 14.29 13.42
N ILE A 237 -11.70 14.19 13.56
CA ILE A 237 -10.78 13.92 12.45
C ILE A 237 -10.29 12.47 12.57
N GLN A 238 -10.23 11.75 11.46
CA GLN A 238 -9.71 10.38 11.39
C GLN A 238 -8.51 10.31 10.46
N SER A 239 -7.47 9.56 10.86
CA SER A 239 -6.36 9.13 10.01
C SER A 239 -6.07 7.65 10.23
N ASN A 240 -5.67 6.95 9.16
CA ASN A 240 -5.23 5.56 9.24
C ASN A 240 -3.80 5.49 8.69
N ILE A 241 -2.81 5.30 9.57
CA ILE A 241 -1.39 5.29 9.20
C ILE A 241 -0.68 4.06 9.75
N SER A 242 0.28 3.55 9.00
CA SER A 242 1.19 2.48 9.46
C SER A 242 2.45 3.07 10.10
N ALA A 243 3.20 2.23 10.84
CA ALA A 243 4.43 2.63 11.51
C ALA A 243 5.62 2.79 10.53
N ASN A 244 5.45 3.63 9.49
CA ASN A 244 6.50 4.04 8.57
C ASN A 244 6.74 5.54 8.71
N TRP A 245 8.00 5.97 8.66
CA TRP A 245 8.43 7.33 8.95
C TRP A 245 7.77 8.37 8.05
N TYR A 246 7.55 8.05 6.77
CA TYR A 246 6.94 8.92 5.77
C TYR A 246 5.40 8.93 5.77
N LYS A 247 4.75 8.37 6.81
CA LYS A 247 3.27 8.35 6.90
C LYS A 247 2.67 9.59 7.56
N GLY A 248 3.49 10.63 7.79
CA GLY A 248 3.02 11.99 8.10
C GLY A 248 2.54 12.22 9.53
N LEU A 249 3.02 11.44 10.52
CA LEU A 249 2.70 11.71 11.92
C LEU A 249 3.23 13.09 12.36
N ASP A 250 4.37 13.51 11.83
CA ASP A 250 4.95 14.84 12.03
C ASP A 250 4.00 15.97 11.59
N LEU A 251 3.37 15.80 10.42
CA LEU A 251 2.39 16.76 9.91
C LEU A 251 1.12 16.78 10.77
N ILE A 252 0.63 15.60 11.21
CA ILE A 252 -0.52 15.55 12.14
C ILE A 252 -0.24 16.37 13.40
N LEU A 253 0.90 16.14 14.06
CA LEU A 253 1.24 16.84 15.31
C LEU A 253 1.36 18.35 15.13
N LYS A 254 2.03 18.81 14.06
CA LYS A 254 2.15 20.23 13.72
C LYS A 254 0.80 20.88 13.40
N THR A 255 -0.02 20.21 12.61
CA THR A 255 -1.36 20.70 12.26
C THR A 255 -2.27 20.75 13.48
N ALA A 256 -2.25 19.71 14.32
CA ALA A 256 -3.02 19.68 15.56
C ALA A 256 -2.62 20.82 16.49
N LYS A 257 -1.31 21.17 16.57
CA LYS A 257 -0.84 22.34 17.32
C LYS A 257 -1.42 23.64 16.75
N VAL A 258 -1.44 23.81 15.43
CA VAL A 258 -2.07 24.99 14.79
C VAL A 258 -3.54 25.10 15.15
N LEU A 259 -4.28 23.98 15.14
CA LEU A 259 -5.70 23.97 15.52
C LEU A 259 -5.91 24.35 17.00
N VAL A 260 -5.05 23.85 17.91
CA VAL A 260 -5.10 24.21 19.33
C VAL A 260 -4.83 25.69 19.52
N ASP A 261 -3.78 26.23 18.89
CA ASP A 261 -3.37 27.64 19.02
C ASP A 261 -4.46 28.59 18.52
N ASN A 262 -5.31 28.16 17.59
CA ASN A 262 -6.44 28.91 17.08
C ASN A 262 -7.76 28.61 17.83
N ASN A 263 -7.71 27.92 18.98
CA ASN A 263 -8.87 27.57 19.82
C ASN A 263 -9.95 26.76 19.08
N ILE A 264 -9.59 25.98 18.05
CA ILE A 264 -10.51 25.10 17.36
C ILE A 264 -10.82 23.89 18.23
N LYS A 265 -12.08 23.57 18.41
CA LYS A 265 -12.51 22.37 19.15
C LYS A 265 -12.45 21.16 18.24
N PHE A 266 -11.59 20.21 18.53
CA PHE A 266 -11.45 18.99 17.75
C PHE A 266 -10.95 17.81 18.59
N GLN A 267 -11.06 16.62 18.01
CA GLN A 267 -10.31 15.41 18.37
C GLN A 267 -9.77 14.76 17.09
N TRP A 268 -8.53 14.31 17.13
CA TRP A 268 -7.90 13.61 16.01
C TRP A 268 -7.57 12.18 16.39
N ASN A 269 -8.22 11.23 15.75
CA ASN A 269 -8.06 9.80 16.02
C ASN A 269 -7.20 9.13 14.96
N ILE A 270 -6.23 8.33 15.39
CA ILE A 270 -5.28 7.65 14.52
C ILE A 270 -5.40 6.14 14.73
N CYS A 271 -5.79 5.40 13.68
CA CYS A 271 -5.71 3.95 13.62
C CYS A 271 -4.40 3.49 12.97
N GLY A 272 -3.90 2.32 13.40
CA GLY A 272 -2.73 1.64 12.83
C GLY A 272 -1.46 1.74 13.65
N ILE A 273 -1.36 2.69 14.58
CA ILE A 273 -0.23 2.84 15.51
C ILE A 273 -0.72 3.03 16.94
N THR A 274 0.14 2.73 17.90
CA THR A 274 -0.12 2.89 19.35
C THR A 274 0.70 4.02 19.95
N ALA A 275 0.22 4.63 21.01
CA ALA A 275 0.91 5.73 21.74
C ALA A 275 2.32 5.34 22.20
N ASN A 276 2.53 4.07 22.53
CA ASN A 276 3.82 3.58 23.04
C ASN A 276 4.83 3.21 21.92
N SER A 277 4.48 3.40 20.64
CA SER A 277 5.37 3.05 19.54
C SER A 277 6.62 3.92 19.52
N GLU A 278 7.75 3.34 19.07
CA GLU A 278 9.02 4.07 18.93
C GLU A 278 8.88 5.29 18.02
N MET A 279 8.04 5.17 16.98
CA MET A 279 7.75 6.25 16.04
C MET A 279 7.09 7.45 16.72
N VAL A 280 6.07 7.22 17.55
CA VAL A 280 5.38 8.30 18.29
C VAL A 280 6.36 9.00 19.21
N LYS A 281 7.09 8.25 20.03
CA LYS A 281 8.08 8.81 20.97
C LYS A 281 9.15 9.65 20.27
N MET A 282 9.64 9.15 19.12
CA MET A 282 10.65 9.86 18.35
C MET A 282 10.10 11.18 17.81
N PHE A 283 8.93 11.17 17.14
CA PHE A 283 8.34 12.39 16.59
C PHE A 283 8.00 13.40 17.67
N GLU A 284 7.38 12.98 18.78
CA GLU A 284 7.07 13.88 19.89
C GLU A 284 8.32 14.55 20.48
N ASN A 285 9.43 13.80 20.58
CA ASN A 285 10.68 14.35 21.11
C ASN A 285 11.39 15.25 20.09
N THR A 286 11.40 14.89 18.81
CA THR A 286 12.08 15.67 17.77
C THR A 286 11.34 16.96 17.44
N ILE A 287 10.00 16.92 17.44
CA ILE A 287 9.16 18.08 17.09
C ILE A 287 8.87 18.95 18.34
N GLY A 288 8.97 18.36 19.54
CA GLY A 288 8.65 19.04 20.80
C GLY A 288 7.15 19.21 21.07
N ILE A 289 6.29 18.44 20.37
CA ILE A 289 4.84 18.48 20.53
C ILE A 289 4.36 17.13 21.08
N LYS A 290 3.68 17.13 22.24
CA LYS A 290 3.09 15.93 22.81
C LYS A 290 1.66 15.73 22.32
N SER A 291 1.36 14.54 21.82
CA SER A 291 0.05 14.20 21.24
C SER A 291 -1.12 14.51 22.17
N ARG A 292 -0.96 14.23 23.48
CA ARG A 292 -1.97 14.52 24.53
C ARG A 292 -2.29 16.02 24.70
N GLU A 293 -1.32 16.89 24.37
CA GLU A 293 -1.47 18.35 24.49
C GLU A 293 -2.19 18.95 23.28
N VAL A 294 -2.27 18.18 22.20
CA VAL A 294 -2.86 18.61 20.91
C VAL A 294 -4.04 17.74 20.48
N ASN A 295 -4.75 17.10 21.40
CA ASN A 295 -5.97 16.31 21.16
C ASN A 295 -5.81 15.18 20.12
N VAL A 296 -4.61 14.58 20.01
CA VAL A 296 -4.32 13.45 19.13
C VAL A 296 -4.38 12.14 19.91
N ASN A 297 -5.22 11.21 19.46
CA ASN A 297 -5.48 9.92 20.11
C ASN A 297 -5.02 8.76 19.21
N TYR A 298 -4.31 7.81 19.78
CA TYR A 298 -3.84 6.59 19.08
C TYR A 298 -4.73 5.40 19.45
N LEU A 299 -5.38 4.83 18.47
CA LEU A 299 -6.35 3.73 18.66
C LEU A 299 -5.73 2.35 18.42
N GLY A 300 -4.53 2.25 17.82
CA GLY A 300 -3.93 0.97 17.47
C GLY A 300 -4.53 0.35 16.20
N SER A 301 -4.23 -0.94 15.98
CA SER A 301 -4.71 -1.67 14.80
C SER A 301 -6.08 -2.28 15.08
N HIS A 302 -6.99 -2.12 14.12
CA HIS A 302 -8.37 -2.59 14.23
C HIS A 302 -8.84 -3.29 12.94
N PRO A 303 -9.87 -4.17 13.02
CA PRO A 303 -10.49 -4.79 11.85
C PRO A 303 -11.26 -3.77 10.99
N ALA A 304 -11.57 -4.17 9.75
CA ALA A 304 -12.23 -3.31 8.76
C ALA A 304 -13.55 -2.70 9.25
N ALA A 305 -14.37 -3.49 9.92
CA ALA A 305 -15.66 -3.02 10.46
C ALA A 305 -15.51 -1.85 11.43
N TYR A 306 -14.55 -1.92 12.35
CA TYR A 306 -14.25 -0.82 13.27
C TYR A 306 -13.78 0.44 12.53
N ILE A 307 -12.86 0.28 11.57
CA ILE A 307 -12.34 1.42 10.77
C ILE A 307 -13.48 2.07 9.99
N LYS A 308 -14.39 1.27 9.42
CA LYS A 308 -15.60 1.77 8.73
C LYS A 308 -16.48 2.62 9.67
N GLU A 309 -16.75 2.14 10.88
CA GLU A 309 -17.54 2.89 11.88
C GLU A 309 -16.86 4.23 12.23
N ARG A 310 -15.54 4.22 12.43
CA ARG A 310 -14.77 5.44 12.70
C ARG A 310 -14.83 6.43 11.53
N LEU A 311 -14.76 5.94 10.30
CA LEU A 311 -14.88 6.76 9.10
C LEU A 311 -16.29 7.35 8.94
N LEU A 312 -17.34 6.58 9.21
CA LEU A 312 -18.71 7.07 9.14
C LEU A 312 -19.05 8.10 10.25
N SER A 313 -18.29 8.10 11.35
CA SER A 313 -18.48 9.00 12.51
C SER A 313 -17.49 10.16 12.56
N CYS A 314 -16.65 10.37 11.55
CA CYS A 314 -15.74 11.51 11.50
C CYS A 314 -16.24 12.57 10.51
N ASP A 315 -15.86 13.84 10.74
CA ASP A 315 -16.17 14.96 9.83
C ASP A 315 -15.23 14.95 8.62
N ALA A 316 -13.96 14.57 8.81
CA ALA A 316 -12.97 14.48 7.76
C ALA A 316 -12.01 13.31 7.97
N TYR A 317 -11.60 12.68 6.86
CA TYR A 317 -10.46 11.76 6.81
C TYR A 317 -9.25 12.52 6.27
N VAL A 318 -8.19 12.59 7.08
CA VAL A 318 -6.92 13.21 6.68
C VAL A 318 -5.90 12.15 6.36
N HIS A 319 -5.33 12.21 5.15
CA HIS A 319 -4.25 11.33 4.68
C HIS A 319 -2.93 12.10 4.59
N PRO A 320 -2.09 12.08 5.64
CA PRO A 320 -0.94 12.96 5.78
C PRO A 320 0.36 12.39 5.21
N SER A 321 0.29 11.28 4.46
CA SER A 321 1.49 10.59 3.96
C SER A 321 2.29 11.46 3.00
N HIS A 322 3.61 11.56 3.20
CA HIS A 322 4.55 12.31 2.36
C HIS A 322 4.86 11.63 1.02
N ILE A 323 4.40 10.42 0.83
CA ILE A 323 4.38 9.69 -0.45
C ILE A 323 3.29 8.63 -0.43
N GLU A 324 2.59 8.47 -1.53
CA GLU A 324 1.58 7.43 -1.69
C GLU A 324 1.46 7.05 -3.17
N ASN A 325 1.10 5.81 -3.47
CA ASN A 325 0.72 5.45 -4.83
C ASN A 325 -0.81 5.56 -4.98
N SER A 326 -1.53 4.45 -4.82
CA SER A 326 -2.98 4.40 -4.75
C SER A 326 -3.36 3.92 -3.35
N SER A 327 -3.78 4.86 -2.50
CA SER A 327 -4.06 4.56 -1.11
C SER A 327 -5.40 3.87 -0.93
N ASN A 328 -5.41 2.60 -0.52
CA ASN A 328 -6.65 1.90 -0.17
C ASN A 328 -7.45 2.67 0.90
N ALA A 329 -6.78 3.32 1.85
CA ALA A 329 -7.44 4.07 2.91
C ALA A 329 -8.16 5.32 2.39
N ILE A 330 -7.61 6.00 1.37
CA ILE A 330 -8.31 7.07 0.64
C ILE A 330 -9.52 6.49 -0.10
N GLY A 331 -9.33 5.42 -0.89
CA GLY A 331 -10.42 4.78 -1.63
C GLY A 331 -11.56 4.30 -0.74
N GLU A 332 -11.24 3.70 0.42
CA GLU A 332 -12.22 3.26 1.42
C GLU A 332 -13.01 4.43 2.02
N ALA A 333 -12.35 5.53 2.36
CA ALA A 333 -13.02 6.75 2.84
C ALA A 333 -13.94 7.34 1.75
N MET A 334 -13.47 7.40 0.50
CA MET A 334 -14.24 7.88 -0.65
C MET A 334 -15.45 7.00 -0.97
N LEU A 335 -15.34 5.67 -0.88
CA LEU A 335 -16.49 4.75 -1.08
C LEU A 335 -17.62 5.04 -0.10
N LEU A 336 -17.27 5.35 1.15
CA LEU A 336 -18.23 5.75 2.18
C LEU A 336 -18.74 7.18 1.97
N GLY A 337 -18.02 8.01 1.21
CA GLY A 337 -18.31 9.42 1.01
C GLY A 337 -17.80 10.33 2.13
N VAL A 338 -16.80 9.91 2.88
CA VAL A 338 -16.14 10.76 3.88
C VAL A 338 -15.33 11.83 3.16
N PRO A 339 -15.43 13.13 3.55
CA PRO A 339 -14.57 14.16 3.00
C PRO A 339 -13.09 13.83 3.26
N VAL A 340 -12.31 13.68 2.18
CA VAL A 340 -10.88 13.34 2.23
C VAL A 340 -10.04 14.59 2.02
N ILE A 341 -9.03 14.78 2.87
CA ILE A 341 -7.98 15.81 2.72
C ILE A 341 -6.63 15.10 2.65
N ALA A 342 -5.84 15.35 1.61
CA ALA A 342 -4.54 14.72 1.42
C ALA A 342 -3.52 15.68 0.84
N GLU A 343 -2.21 15.40 1.06
CA GLU A 343 -1.12 16.17 0.44
C GLU A 343 -1.03 15.92 -1.07
N PHE A 344 -0.53 16.92 -1.82
CA PHE A 344 -0.21 16.81 -3.24
C PHE A 344 1.06 15.98 -3.44
N VAL A 345 0.97 14.67 -3.22
CA VAL A 345 2.09 13.73 -3.34
C VAL A 345 1.69 12.47 -4.07
N GLY A 346 2.62 11.93 -4.85
CA GLY A 346 2.44 10.65 -5.55
C GLY A 346 1.14 10.59 -6.35
N GLY A 347 0.36 9.55 -6.13
CA GLY A 347 -0.91 9.31 -6.81
C GLY A 347 -2.14 9.98 -6.20
N ASN A 348 -2.01 10.71 -5.07
CA ASN A 348 -3.16 11.37 -4.43
C ASN A 348 -3.94 12.29 -5.38
N PRO A 349 -3.30 13.10 -6.27
CA PRO A 349 -4.02 13.92 -7.24
C PRO A 349 -4.86 13.11 -8.24
N THR A 350 -4.39 11.93 -8.63
CA THR A 350 -5.15 11.02 -9.50
C THR A 350 -6.38 10.47 -8.78
N MET A 351 -6.28 10.20 -7.48
CA MET A 351 -7.37 9.65 -6.68
C MET A 351 -8.42 10.70 -6.33
N LEU A 352 -8.01 11.93 -6.05
CA LEU A 352 -8.89 13.01 -5.55
C LEU A 352 -9.24 14.07 -6.63
N LYS A 353 -9.27 13.65 -7.89
CA LYS A 353 -9.68 14.53 -9.00
C LYS A 353 -11.17 14.91 -8.94
N ASN A 354 -11.56 15.93 -9.71
CA ASN A 354 -12.98 16.34 -9.90
C ASN A 354 -13.68 16.74 -8.59
N ASN A 355 -13.02 17.47 -7.72
CA ASN A 355 -13.56 17.91 -6.41
C ASN A 355 -14.03 16.74 -5.53
N SER A 356 -13.44 15.56 -5.70
CA SER A 356 -13.77 14.38 -4.89
C SER A 356 -13.00 14.31 -3.56
N GLY A 357 -12.18 15.30 -3.28
CA GLY A 357 -11.39 15.49 -2.07
C GLY A 357 -10.65 16.82 -2.13
N ILE A 358 -9.94 17.14 -1.08
CA ILE A 358 -9.12 18.34 -0.98
C ILE A 358 -7.65 17.94 -1.04
N ILE A 359 -6.91 18.54 -1.97
CA ILE A 359 -5.47 18.41 -2.07
C ILE A 359 -4.83 19.66 -1.47
N VAL A 360 -3.87 19.43 -0.55
CA VAL A 360 -3.12 20.50 0.12
C VAL A 360 -1.66 20.48 -0.28
N GLN A 361 -0.99 21.62 -0.10
CA GLN A 361 0.46 21.74 -0.27
C GLN A 361 1.18 20.76 0.65
N PRO A 362 2.17 19.99 0.16
CA PRO A 362 2.97 19.09 0.99
C PRO A 362 3.68 19.82 2.13
N TYR A 363 3.73 19.18 3.29
CA TYR A 363 4.42 19.65 4.51
C TYR A 363 3.89 20.97 5.09
N ASP A 364 2.70 21.42 4.71
CA ASP A 364 2.12 22.69 5.17
C ASP A 364 1.01 22.45 6.23
N PRO A 365 1.33 22.54 7.52
CA PRO A 365 0.36 22.36 8.60
C PRO A 365 -0.70 23.47 8.65
N TYR A 366 -0.40 24.68 8.16
CA TYR A 366 -1.33 25.80 8.17
C TYR A 366 -2.40 25.62 7.08
N CYS A 367 -1.98 25.28 5.85
CA CYS A 367 -2.90 24.95 4.78
C CYS A 367 -3.79 23.77 5.16
N LEU A 368 -3.21 22.71 5.75
CA LEU A 368 -3.98 21.55 6.20
C LEU A 368 -4.98 21.91 7.31
N ALA A 369 -4.57 22.69 8.31
CA ALA A 369 -5.48 23.16 9.37
C ALA A 369 -6.66 23.96 8.82
N TYR A 370 -6.40 24.89 7.88
CA TYR A 370 -7.45 25.65 7.20
C TYR A 370 -8.43 24.74 6.48
N GLN A 371 -7.94 23.77 5.72
CA GLN A 371 -8.82 22.86 4.97
C GLN A 371 -9.64 21.94 5.88
N ILE A 372 -9.06 21.52 7.03
CA ILE A 372 -9.81 20.78 8.05
C ILE A 372 -10.97 21.61 8.59
N THR A 373 -10.74 22.89 8.94
CA THR A 373 -11.82 23.76 9.43
C THR A 373 -12.86 24.07 8.35
N SER A 374 -12.46 24.11 7.09
CA SER A 374 -13.39 24.40 5.98
C SER A 374 -14.46 23.33 5.77
N ILE A 375 -14.25 22.11 6.30
CA ILE A 375 -15.25 21.00 6.22
C ILE A 375 -16.46 21.26 7.14
N THR A 376 -16.40 22.21 8.06
CA THR A 376 -17.56 22.63 8.84
C THR A 376 -18.65 23.30 7.99
N ASP A 377 -18.30 23.76 6.79
CA ASP A 377 -19.29 24.19 5.80
C ASP A 377 -20.01 22.94 5.23
N LYS A 378 -21.29 22.81 5.60
CA LYS A 378 -22.12 21.68 5.19
C LYS A 378 -22.19 21.50 3.68
N LYS A 379 -22.39 22.58 2.94
CA LYS A 379 -22.53 22.54 1.46
C LYS A 379 -21.26 22.00 0.82
N LYS A 380 -20.10 22.51 1.25
CA LYS A 380 -18.79 22.06 0.78
C LYS A 380 -18.56 20.58 1.13
N ALA A 381 -18.82 20.18 2.36
CA ALA A 381 -18.61 18.82 2.82
C ALA A 381 -19.50 17.81 2.06
N GLU A 382 -20.79 18.13 1.86
CA GLU A 382 -21.73 17.29 1.11
C GLU A 382 -21.38 17.20 -0.38
N GLU A 383 -20.91 18.29 -1.00
CA GLU A 383 -20.44 18.30 -2.39
C GLU A 383 -19.23 17.34 -2.56
N ILE A 384 -18.21 17.49 -1.72
CA ILE A 384 -17.04 16.61 -1.73
C ILE A 384 -17.46 15.16 -1.51
N SER A 385 -18.33 14.90 -0.53
CA SER A 385 -18.84 13.56 -0.22
C SER A 385 -19.49 12.88 -1.43
N ASN A 386 -20.35 13.60 -2.13
CA ASN A 386 -21.05 13.07 -3.29
C ASN A 386 -20.08 12.78 -4.46
N ASN A 387 -19.15 13.69 -4.75
CA ASN A 387 -18.16 13.55 -5.81
C ASN A 387 -17.19 12.40 -5.49
N ALA A 388 -16.72 12.31 -4.24
CA ALA A 388 -15.86 11.22 -3.76
C ALA A 388 -16.52 9.85 -4.01
N ARG A 389 -17.79 9.75 -3.64
CA ARG A 389 -18.54 8.50 -3.73
C ARG A 389 -18.80 8.07 -5.17
N LEU A 390 -19.12 9.03 -6.05
CA LEU A 390 -19.29 8.76 -7.48
C LEU A 390 -17.98 8.26 -8.11
N LEU A 391 -16.88 8.98 -7.86
CA LEU A 391 -15.58 8.60 -8.42
C LEU A 391 -15.11 7.25 -7.89
N ALA A 392 -15.17 7.02 -6.57
CA ALA A 392 -14.72 5.78 -5.96
C ALA A 392 -15.55 4.55 -6.40
N ARG A 393 -16.85 4.69 -6.56
CA ARG A 393 -17.72 3.62 -7.07
C ARG A 393 -17.43 3.25 -8.52
N SER A 394 -17.04 4.21 -9.34
CA SER A 394 -16.58 3.96 -10.70
C SER A 394 -15.23 3.29 -10.71
N ARG A 395 -14.26 3.87 -9.96
CA ARG A 395 -12.87 3.41 -9.88
C ARG A 395 -12.75 1.99 -9.34
N HIS A 396 -13.45 1.69 -8.25
CA HIS A 396 -13.38 0.41 -7.56
C HIS A 396 -14.55 -0.53 -7.92
N ASN A 397 -15.17 -0.33 -9.08
CA ASN A 397 -16.21 -1.23 -9.58
C ASN A 397 -15.59 -2.60 -9.87
N LYS A 398 -16.15 -3.66 -9.25
CA LYS A 398 -15.59 -5.01 -9.31
C LYS A 398 -15.52 -5.56 -10.73
N GLU A 399 -16.56 -5.35 -11.50
CA GLU A 399 -16.64 -5.83 -12.88
C GLU A 399 -15.65 -5.12 -13.78
N ASN A 400 -15.55 -3.78 -13.68
CA ASN A 400 -14.63 -2.97 -14.45
C ASN A 400 -13.17 -3.34 -14.16
N VAL A 401 -12.79 -3.42 -12.87
CA VAL A 401 -11.42 -3.75 -12.46
C VAL A 401 -10.99 -5.12 -13.01
N VAL A 402 -11.89 -6.10 -12.95
CA VAL A 402 -11.60 -7.44 -13.50
C VAL A 402 -11.51 -7.43 -15.03
N ASN A 403 -12.38 -6.68 -15.70
CA ASN A 403 -12.33 -6.51 -17.16
C ASN A 403 -11.03 -5.83 -17.60
N ASP A 404 -10.61 -4.75 -16.91
CA ASP A 404 -9.38 -4.02 -17.21
C ASP A 404 -8.15 -4.91 -17.03
N LEU A 405 -8.13 -5.72 -16.00
CA LEU A 405 -7.06 -6.68 -15.76
C LEU A 405 -6.96 -7.71 -16.89
N VAL A 406 -8.08 -8.30 -17.29
CA VAL A 406 -8.10 -9.29 -18.39
C VAL A 406 -7.78 -8.64 -19.74
N CYS A 407 -8.23 -7.41 -19.97
CA CYS A 407 -7.86 -6.62 -21.14
C CYS A 407 -6.35 -6.33 -21.18
N ALA A 408 -5.73 -6.02 -20.05
CA ALA A 408 -4.28 -5.86 -19.96
C ALA A 408 -3.54 -7.15 -20.35
N TYR A 409 -3.97 -8.31 -19.84
CA TYR A 409 -3.40 -9.60 -20.24
C TYR A 409 -3.51 -9.86 -21.74
N LYS A 410 -4.68 -9.64 -22.32
CA LYS A 410 -4.88 -9.82 -23.77
C LYS A 410 -3.99 -8.90 -24.60
N LYS A 411 -3.86 -7.63 -24.22
CA LYS A 411 -2.96 -6.66 -24.89
C LYS A 411 -1.50 -7.12 -24.84
N ILE A 412 -1.04 -7.62 -23.69
CA ILE A 412 0.32 -8.14 -23.53
C ILE A 412 0.56 -9.33 -24.47
N LEU A 413 -0.35 -10.29 -24.51
CA LEU A 413 -0.22 -11.47 -25.37
C LEU A 413 -0.24 -11.14 -26.88
N ILE A 414 -1.00 -10.12 -27.29
CA ILE A 414 -1.00 -9.63 -28.67
C ILE A 414 0.35 -8.99 -29.01
N ASN A 415 0.88 -8.14 -28.11
CA ASN A 415 2.16 -7.47 -28.33
C ASN A 415 3.33 -8.46 -28.42
N GLU A 416 3.37 -9.49 -27.56
CA GLU A 416 4.39 -10.56 -27.63
C GLU A 416 4.37 -11.34 -28.96
N LYS A 417 3.20 -11.58 -29.52
CA LYS A 417 3.07 -12.25 -30.82
C LYS A 417 3.60 -11.39 -31.98
N SER A 418 3.39 -10.07 -31.86
CA SER A 418 3.86 -9.13 -32.91
C SER A 418 5.38 -8.92 -32.86
N ASP A 419 6.01 -9.01 -31.69
CA ASP A 419 7.47 -8.88 -31.56
C ASP A 419 8.22 -10.15 -32.00
N ASN A 420 7.54 -11.30 -32.05
CA ASN A 420 8.12 -12.58 -32.45
C ASN A 420 7.91 -12.90 -33.95
N GLN A 421 7.25 -12.01 -34.68
CA GLN A 421 7.10 -12.05 -36.16
C GLN A 421 8.07 -11.07 -36.83
#